data_e4905b4f2bc0ab138848ae0500313430
#
_entry.id   e4905b4f2bc0ab138848ae0500313430
#
_cell.length_a   1.000
_cell.length_b   1.000
_cell.length_c   1.000
_cell.angle_alpha   90.00
_cell.angle_beta   90.00
_cell.angle_gamma   90.00
#
_symmetry.space_group_name_H-M   'P 1'
#
loop_
_entity.id
_entity.type
_entity.pdbx_description
1 polymer ?
#
loop_
_entity_poly.entity_id
_entity_poly.type
_entity_poly.pdbx_seq_one_letter_code
_entity_poly.pdbx_strand_id
1 'polypeptide(L)'
;MPTMTEQEIALANAKGLETRRRRWEQRNEKKRLAALAAQEADRAARKADETYMKEAVRQAKKAAAIGDVPIGCVIVKEGQIIARGYNRRNADKTVLSHAEITAIKKACKKEGDWRLEDCTLYVTLEPCPMCAGAIVQARIPRVVIGSMNAKAGCAGSVMNLLQEPGFNHQVDMVTGILKEECSALMTDFFKSLRRR
;
A
#
# COMPACT_ATOMS: atom_id res chain seq x y z
N MET A 1 17.44 51.20 -45.70
CA MET A 1 16.94 49.99 -45.14
C MET A 1 15.60 49.68 -45.78
N PRO A 2 15.41 48.56 -46.47
CA PRO A 2 14.08 48.23 -47.03
C PRO A 2 13.11 47.92 -45.89
N THR A 3 12.00 48.63 -45.84
CA THR A 3 10.90 48.40 -44.88
C THR A 3 10.04 47.24 -45.37
N MET A 4 9.74 46.26 -44.49
CA MET A 4 8.85 45.15 -44.81
C MET A 4 7.45 45.62 -45.16
N THR A 5 6.86 45.02 -46.18
CA THR A 5 5.48 45.31 -46.59
C THR A 5 4.48 44.76 -45.56
N GLU A 6 3.27 45.30 -45.51
CA GLU A 6 2.20 44.79 -44.61
C GLU A 6 1.89 43.32 -44.85
N GLN A 7 2.00 42.82 -46.08
CA GLN A 7 1.82 41.39 -46.42
C GLN A 7 2.92 40.53 -45.87
N GLU A 8 4.17 40.94 -45.84
CA GLU A 8 5.29 40.23 -45.26
C GLU A 8 5.18 40.14 -43.74
N ILE A 9 4.73 41.21 -43.08
CA ILE A 9 4.45 41.22 -41.62
C ILE A 9 3.31 40.30 -41.28
N ALA A 10 2.21 40.32 -42.03
CA ALA A 10 1.07 39.42 -41.80
C ALA A 10 1.45 37.95 -41.97
N LEU A 11 2.25 37.61 -42.98
CA LEU A 11 2.73 36.25 -43.21
C LEU A 11 3.67 35.76 -42.09
N ALA A 12 4.58 36.62 -41.60
CA ALA A 12 5.46 36.32 -40.50
C ALA A 12 4.69 36.05 -39.18
N ASN A 13 3.66 36.85 -38.91
CA ASN A 13 2.77 36.68 -37.76
C ASN A 13 1.98 35.36 -37.84
N ALA A 14 1.43 35.03 -39.01
CA ALA A 14 0.71 33.76 -39.22
C ALA A 14 1.61 32.54 -38.98
N LYS A 15 2.84 32.53 -39.52
CA LYS A 15 3.83 31.48 -39.28
C LYS A 15 4.21 31.37 -37.79
N GLY A 16 4.36 32.52 -37.12
CA GLY A 16 4.63 32.56 -35.69
C GLY A 16 3.50 31.96 -34.84
N LEU A 17 2.25 32.23 -35.20
CA LEU A 17 1.06 31.66 -34.53
C LEU A 17 0.95 30.13 -34.76
N GLU A 18 1.19 29.68 -35.99
CA GLU A 18 1.17 28.24 -36.30
C GLU A 18 2.26 27.50 -35.56
N THR A 19 3.48 28.05 -35.48
CA THR A 19 4.57 27.45 -34.70
C THR A 19 4.23 27.36 -33.21
N ARG A 20 3.61 28.40 -32.62
CA ARG A 20 3.15 28.39 -31.22
C ARG A 20 2.07 27.36 -31.00
N ARG A 21 1.11 27.24 -31.94
CA ARG A 21 0.03 26.26 -31.88
C ARG A 21 0.59 24.83 -31.93
N ARG A 22 1.48 24.50 -32.84
CA ARG A 22 2.14 23.17 -32.92
C ARG A 22 2.90 22.84 -31.67
N ARG A 23 3.66 23.79 -31.08
CA ARG A 23 4.37 23.58 -29.81
C ARG A 23 3.40 23.37 -28.65
N TRP A 24 2.26 24.02 -28.62
CA TRP A 24 1.22 23.83 -27.62
C TRP A 24 0.57 22.46 -27.75
N GLU A 25 0.22 22.04 -28.97
CA GLU A 25 -0.35 20.70 -29.25
C GLU A 25 0.62 19.60 -28.85
N GLN A 26 1.89 19.67 -29.21
CA GLN A 26 2.93 18.71 -28.84
C GLN A 26 3.12 18.63 -27.32
N ARG A 27 3.11 19.75 -26.59
CA ARG A 27 3.19 19.74 -25.13
C ARG A 27 1.99 19.10 -24.48
N ASN A 28 0.80 19.36 -25.00
CA ASN A 28 -0.42 18.76 -24.46
C ASN A 28 -0.50 17.26 -24.73
N GLU A 29 -0.09 16.84 -25.93
CA GLU A 29 -0.01 15.42 -26.26
C GLU A 29 1.02 14.69 -25.37
N LYS A 30 2.20 15.26 -25.14
CA LYS A 30 3.19 14.72 -24.21
C LYS A 30 2.65 14.60 -22.80
N LYS A 31 1.91 15.61 -22.30
CA LYS A 31 1.26 15.56 -20.98
C LYS A 31 0.20 14.46 -20.90
N ARG A 32 -0.61 14.32 -21.96
CA ARG A 32 -1.64 13.28 -22.05
C ARG A 32 -1.03 11.88 -22.03
N LEU A 33 0.00 11.63 -22.82
CA LEU A 33 0.71 10.34 -22.86
C LEU A 33 1.37 10.02 -21.51
N ALA A 34 1.99 11.01 -20.86
CA ALA A 34 2.57 10.84 -19.54
C ALA A 34 1.50 10.49 -18.47
N ALA A 35 0.33 11.12 -18.52
CA ALA A 35 -0.77 10.83 -17.62
C ALA A 35 -1.33 9.41 -17.83
N LEU A 36 -1.47 8.97 -19.08
CA LEU A 36 -1.89 7.61 -19.42
C LEU A 36 -0.89 6.57 -18.90
N ALA A 37 0.41 6.78 -19.13
CA ALA A 37 1.46 5.90 -18.64
C ALA A 37 1.48 5.81 -17.10
N ALA A 38 1.25 6.94 -16.41
CA ALA A 38 1.14 6.96 -14.96
C ALA A 38 -0.08 6.16 -14.45
N GLN A 39 -1.23 6.28 -15.13
CA GLN A 39 -2.44 5.50 -14.78
C GLN A 39 -2.24 4.00 -15.00
N GLU A 40 -1.57 3.61 -16.09
CA GLU A 40 -1.26 2.20 -16.36
C GLU A 40 -0.30 1.62 -15.31
N ALA A 41 0.72 2.38 -14.91
CA ALA A 41 1.65 2.00 -13.85
C ALA A 41 0.95 1.83 -12.50
N ASP A 42 0.07 2.77 -12.13
CA ASP A 42 -0.73 2.68 -10.89
C ASP A 42 -1.65 1.44 -10.90
N ARG A 43 -2.32 1.19 -12.03
CA ARG A 43 -3.17 0.01 -12.20
C ARG A 43 -2.37 -1.30 -12.08
N ALA A 44 -1.17 -1.34 -12.64
CA ALA A 44 -0.29 -2.51 -12.55
C ALA A 44 0.19 -2.73 -11.11
N ALA A 45 0.60 -1.67 -10.41
CA ALA A 45 0.98 -1.70 -9.01
C ALA A 45 -0.16 -2.21 -8.12
N ARG A 46 -1.37 -1.68 -8.31
CA ARG A 46 -2.57 -2.12 -7.58
C ARG A 46 -2.87 -3.59 -7.81
N LYS A 47 -2.76 -4.08 -9.03
CA LYS A 47 -2.98 -5.50 -9.36
C LYS A 47 -1.95 -6.41 -8.68
N ALA A 48 -0.70 -5.97 -8.58
CA ALA A 48 0.34 -6.69 -7.83
C ALA A 48 0.00 -6.73 -6.33
N ASP A 49 -0.38 -5.60 -5.74
CA ASP A 49 -0.82 -5.50 -4.34
C ASP A 49 -2.00 -6.42 -4.05
N GLU A 50 -2.99 -6.50 -4.93
CA GLU A 50 -4.12 -7.42 -4.79
C GLU A 50 -3.68 -8.89 -4.74
N THR A 51 -2.65 -9.26 -5.50
CA THR A 51 -2.13 -10.63 -5.50
C THR A 51 -1.55 -11.02 -4.14
N TYR A 52 -0.76 -10.14 -3.52
CA TYR A 52 -0.20 -10.37 -2.19
C TYR A 52 -1.25 -10.25 -1.08
N MET A 53 -2.21 -9.33 -1.22
CA MET A 53 -3.32 -9.21 -0.28
C MET A 53 -4.21 -10.46 -0.28
N LYS A 54 -4.45 -11.11 -1.43
CA LYS A 54 -5.14 -12.41 -1.48
C LYS A 54 -4.42 -13.49 -0.67
N GLU A 55 -3.09 -13.46 -0.64
CA GLU A 55 -2.34 -14.38 0.23
C GLU A 55 -2.52 -13.99 1.72
N ALA A 56 -2.49 -12.71 2.07
CA ALA A 56 -2.79 -12.26 3.43
C ALA A 56 -4.21 -12.69 3.86
N VAL A 57 -5.21 -12.60 2.98
CA VAL A 57 -6.57 -13.11 3.21
C VAL A 57 -6.57 -14.63 3.45
N ARG A 58 -5.78 -15.40 2.70
CA ARG A 58 -5.62 -16.84 2.96
C ARG A 58 -5.04 -17.13 4.33
N GLN A 59 -4.11 -16.32 4.81
CA GLN A 59 -3.58 -16.43 6.16
C GLN A 59 -4.65 -16.04 7.20
N ALA A 60 -5.46 -14.99 6.96
CA ALA A 60 -6.56 -14.62 7.84
C ALA A 60 -7.59 -15.76 8.01
N LYS A 61 -7.92 -16.47 6.93
CA LYS A 61 -8.81 -17.65 6.98
C LYS A 61 -8.24 -18.79 7.86
N LYS A 62 -6.91 -18.95 7.94
CA LYS A 62 -6.29 -19.89 8.87
C LYS A 62 -6.50 -19.48 10.33
N ALA A 63 -6.42 -18.19 10.65
CA ALA A 63 -6.74 -17.70 11.99
C ALA A 63 -8.21 -18.01 12.35
N ALA A 64 -9.14 -17.73 11.45
CA ALA A 64 -10.55 -18.07 11.66
C ALA A 64 -10.79 -19.57 11.92
N ALA A 65 -10.10 -20.42 11.18
CA ALA A 65 -10.24 -21.89 11.31
C ALA A 65 -9.83 -22.42 12.68
N ILE A 66 -8.94 -21.74 13.41
CA ILE A 66 -8.54 -22.07 14.78
C ILE A 66 -9.30 -21.26 15.85
N GLY A 67 -10.33 -20.50 15.47
CA GLY A 67 -11.13 -19.69 16.39
C GLY A 67 -10.48 -18.36 16.81
N ASP A 68 -9.44 -17.93 16.14
CA ASP A 68 -8.80 -16.62 16.35
C ASP A 68 -9.33 -15.55 15.40
N VAL A 69 -9.19 -14.28 15.77
CA VAL A 69 -9.60 -13.14 14.93
C VAL A 69 -8.91 -13.23 13.58
N PRO A 70 -9.65 -13.16 12.44
CA PRO A 70 -9.15 -13.43 11.09
C PRO A 70 -8.28 -12.29 10.55
N ILE A 71 -7.07 -12.21 11.04
CA ILE A 71 -6.06 -11.28 10.56
C ILE A 71 -4.91 -12.09 9.97
N GLY A 72 -4.50 -11.71 8.76
CA GLY A 72 -3.40 -12.32 8.04
C GLY A 72 -2.42 -11.28 7.55
N CYS A 73 -1.15 -11.66 7.49
CA CYS A 73 -0.06 -10.81 7.06
C CYS A 73 0.93 -11.58 6.19
N VAL A 74 1.47 -10.92 5.16
CA VAL A 74 2.60 -11.42 4.38
C VAL A 74 3.64 -10.34 4.20
N ILE A 75 4.91 -10.73 4.10
CA ILE A 75 6.02 -9.84 3.78
C ILE A 75 6.62 -10.29 2.46
N VAL A 76 6.81 -9.31 1.58
CA VAL A 76 7.29 -9.49 0.21
C VAL A 76 8.60 -8.72 0.05
N LYS A 77 9.60 -9.37 -0.55
CA LYS A 77 10.86 -8.78 -0.99
C LYS A 77 11.10 -9.18 -2.44
N GLU A 78 11.46 -8.24 -3.31
CA GLU A 78 11.76 -8.48 -4.72
C GLU A 78 10.69 -9.32 -5.45
N GLY A 79 9.41 -9.02 -5.19
CA GLY A 79 8.29 -9.74 -5.79
C GLY A 79 8.03 -11.14 -5.22
N GLN A 80 8.79 -11.59 -4.23
CA GLN A 80 8.63 -12.90 -3.59
C GLN A 80 8.11 -12.78 -2.16
N ILE A 81 7.17 -13.65 -1.79
CA ILE A 81 6.70 -13.75 -0.41
C ILE A 81 7.77 -14.46 0.43
N ILE A 82 8.43 -13.71 1.32
CA ILE A 82 9.47 -14.23 2.22
C ILE A 82 8.93 -14.72 3.55
N ALA A 83 7.80 -14.15 4.02
CA ALA A 83 7.19 -14.56 5.29
C ALA A 83 5.65 -14.49 5.23
N ARG A 84 5.02 -15.31 6.07
CA ARG A 84 3.56 -15.37 6.27
C ARG A 84 3.26 -15.45 7.75
N GLY A 85 2.27 -14.68 8.21
CA GLY A 85 1.75 -14.69 9.56
C GLY A 85 0.23 -14.69 9.56
N TYR A 86 -0.36 -15.24 10.59
CA TYR A 86 -1.78 -15.10 10.90
C TYR A 86 -1.97 -15.02 12.41
N ASN A 87 -3.04 -14.39 12.83
CA ASN A 87 -3.30 -14.17 14.23
C ASN A 87 -3.52 -15.50 14.98
N ARG A 88 -2.86 -15.65 16.12
CA ARG A 88 -2.90 -16.82 17.00
C ARG A 88 -2.95 -16.43 18.48
N ARG A 89 -3.44 -15.20 18.75
CA ARG A 89 -3.41 -14.64 20.11
C ARG A 89 -4.06 -15.54 21.14
N ASN A 90 -5.24 -16.09 20.82
CA ASN A 90 -5.97 -16.97 21.72
C ASN A 90 -5.36 -18.38 21.75
N ALA A 91 -4.97 -18.92 20.60
CA ALA A 91 -4.35 -20.23 20.48
C ALA A 91 -3.02 -20.32 21.22
N ASP A 92 -2.15 -19.32 21.10
CA ASP A 92 -0.83 -19.26 21.71
C ASP A 92 -0.86 -18.62 23.13
N LYS A 93 -2.02 -18.09 23.58
CA LYS A 93 -2.21 -17.40 24.86
C LYS A 93 -1.21 -16.27 25.11
N THR A 94 -0.88 -15.50 24.05
CA THR A 94 0.04 -14.36 24.13
C THR A 94 -0.37 -13.21 23.24
N VAL A 95 -0.23 -11.99 23.74
CA VAL A 95 -0.50 -10.76 22.98
C VAL A 95 0.43 -10.57 21.79
N LEU A 96 1.59 -11.23 21.79
CA LEU A 96 2.60 -11.09 20.75
C LEU A 96 2.30 -11.89 19.48
N SER A 97 1.37 -12.85 19.51
CA SER A 97 1.04 -13.70 18.36
C SER A 97 0.07 -13.05 17.38
N HIS A 98 0.27 -11.75 17.08
CA HIS A 98 -0.40 -11.09 15.99
C HIS A 98 0.20 -11.49 14.65
N ALA A 99 -0.59 -11.37 13.57
CA ALA A 99 -0.20 -11.75 12.20
C ALA A 99 1.09 -11.05 11.77
N GLU A 100 1.15 -9.73 12.01
CA GLU A 100 2.27 -8.87 11.63
C GLU A 100 3.54 -9.24 12.40
N ILE A 101 3.46 -9.39 13.73
CA ILE A 101 4.60 -9.79 14.56
C ILE A 101 5.14 -11.15 14.14
N THR A 102 4.24 -12.10 13.87
CA THR A 102 4.60 -13.43 13.37
C THR A 102 5.30 -13.38 12.03
N ALA A 103 4.81 -12.54 11.09
CA ALA A 103 5.41 -12.37 9.77
C ALA A 103 6.78 -11.69 9.87
N ILE A 104 6.90 -10.57 10.62
CA ILE A 104 8.16 -9.84 10.86
C ILE A 104 9.21 -10.78 11.45
N LYS A 105 8.89 -11.51 12.51
CA LYS A 105 9.82 -12.45 13.14
C LYS A 105 10.36 -13.51 12.16
N LYS A 106 9.49 -14.04 11.29
CA LYS A 106 9.89 -15.02 10.27
C LYS A 106 10.74 -14.39 9.17
N ALA A 107 10.40 -13.18 8.75
CA ALA A 107 11.17 -12.45 7.74
C ALA A 107 12.58 -12.14 8.25
N CYS A 108 12.71 -11.57 9.46
CA CYS A 108 14.01 -11.31 10.08
C CYS A 108 14.86 -12.58 10.19
N LYS A 109 14.25 -13.71 10.59
CA LYS A 109 14.97 -14.99 10.65
C LYS A 109 15.44 -15.46 9.28
N LYS A 110 14.64 -15.24 8.23
CA LYS A 110 14.99 -15.64 6.85
C LYS A 110 16.09 -14.75 6.26
N GLU A 111 16.00 -13.44 6.51
CA GLU A 111 17.00 -12.46 6.02
C GLU A 111 18.30 -12.47 6.85
N GLY A 112 18.27 -13.02 8.08
CA GLY A 112 19.42 -12.97 8.98
C GLY A 112 19.66 -11.58 9.59
N ASP A 113 18.74 -10.62 9.40
CA ASP A 113 18.79 -9.26 9.92
C ASP A 113 17.42 -8.85 10.48
N TRP A 114 17.42 -7.94 11.45
CA TRP A 114 16.21 -7.32 11.96
C TRP A 114 15.67 -6.21 11.03
N ARG A 115 16.49 -5.66 10.14
CA ARG A 115 16.10 -4.66 9.14
C ARG A 115 15.45 -5.33 7.94
N LEU A 116 14.29 -4.81 7.54
CA LEU A 116 13.51 -5.26 6.40
C LEU A 116 13.31 -4.10 5.39
N GLU A 117 14.39 -3.36 5.11
CA GLU A 117 14.40 -2.10 4.35
C GLU A 117 13.95 -2.26 2.89
N ASP A 118 14.07 -3.47 2.32
CA ASP A 118 13.65 -3.77 0.93
C ASP A 118 12.30 -4.52 0.88
N CYS A 119 11.53 -4.51 1.98
CA CYS A 119 10.33 -5.30 2.10
C CYS A 119 9.05 -4.46 2.04
N THR A 120 7.98 -5.07 1.54
CA THR A 120 6.60 -4.57 1.66
C THR A 120 5.80 -5.50 2.55
N LEU A 121 5.09 -4.95 3.52
CA LEU A 121 4.19 -5.69 4.39
C LEU A 121 2.74 -5.52 3.92
N TYR A 122 2.03 -6.63 3.77
CA TYR A 122 0.60 -6.67 3.44
C TYR A 122 -0.17 -7.23 4.62
N VAL A 123 -1.20 -6.53 5.07
CA VAL A 123 -2.03 -6.94 6.22
C VAL A 123 -3.50 -6.70 5.94
N THR A 124 -4.35 -7.66 6.33
CA THR A 124 -5.80 -7.59 6.07
C THR A 124 -6.53 -6.57 6.92
N LEU A 125 -6.00 -6.22 8.10
CA LEU A 125 -6.56 -5.22 9.00
C LEU A 125 -5.47 -4.25 9.44
N GLU A 126 -5.84 -2.97 9.60
CA GLU A 126 -4.94 -1.91 10.07
C GLU A 126 -4.19 -2.32 11.34
N PRO A 127 -2.84 -2.13 11.36
CA PRO A 127 -2.01 -2.50 12.50
C PRO A 127 -2.38 -1.77 13.78
N CYS A 128 -2.38 -2.49 14.89
CA CYS A 128 -2.51 -1.91 16.24
C CYS A 128 -1.20 -1.23 16.69
N PRO A 129 -1.15 -0.51 17.84
CA PRO A 129 0.05 0.21 18.29
C PRO A 129 1.31 -0.66 18.38
N MET A 130 1.18 -1.89 18.88
CA MET A 130 2.29 -2.85 18.99
C MET A 130 2.83 -3.22 17.61
N CYS A 131 1.95 -3.52 16.66
CA CYS A 131 2.35 -3.93 15.31
C CYS A 131 2.90 -2.76 14.50
N ALA A 132 2.29 -1.57 14.60
CA ALA A 132 2.79 -0.36 13.97
C ALA A 132 4.20 -0.01 14.48
N GLY A 133 4.42 -0.09 15.79
CA GLY A 133 5.75 0.09 16.39
C GLY A 133 6.76 -0.94 15.87
N ALA A 134 6.37 -2.21 15.75
CA ALA A 134 7.25 -3.26 15.20
C ALA A 134 7.61 -3.02 13.72
N ILE A 135 6.67 -2.54 12.92
CA ILE A 135 6.90 -2.17 11.50
C ILE A 135 7.93 -1.06 11.40
N VAL A 136 7.78 0.02 12.20
CA VAL A 136 8.74 1.13 12.25
C VAL A 136 10.12 0.66 12.70
N GLN A 137 10.18 -0.16 13.76
CA GLN A 137 11.45 -0.69 14.27
C GLN A 137 12.14 -1.62 13.27
N ALA A 138 11.39 -2.43 12.53
CA ALA A 138 11.94 -3.31 11.50
C ALA A 138 12.35 -2.57 10.21
N ARG A 139 12.16 -1.23 10.14
CA ARG A 139 12.50 -0.39 8.97
C ARG A 139 11.78 -0.81 7.69
N ILE A 140 10.56 -1.33 7.79
CA ILE A 140 9.77 -1.68 6.61
C ILE A 140 9.32 -0.39 5.93
N PRO A 141 9.70 -0.14 4.66
CA PRO A 141 9.43 1.15 4.01
C PRO A 141 7.99 1.28 3.50
N ARG A 142 7.29 0.16 3.26
CA ARG A 142 5.95 0.18 2.66
C ARG A 142 5.01 -0.81 3.33
N VAL A 143 3.78 -0.33 3.62
CA VAL A 143 2.70 -1.15 4.18
C VAL A 143 1.44 -1.02 3.33
N VAL A 144 0.84 -2.15 2.99
CA VAL A 144 -0.42 -2.25 2.24
C VAL A 144 -1.49 -2.83 3.16
N ILE A 145 -2.55 -2.06 3.38
CA ILE A 145 -3.63 -2.37 4.34
C ILE A 145 -4.92 -2.67 3.59
N GLY A 146 -5.57 -3.78 3.93
CA GLY A 146 -6.86 -4.15 3.38
C GLY A 146 -7.99 -3.29 3.95
N SER A 147 -8.28 -3.42 5.24
CA SER A 147 -9.37 -2.73 5.93
C SER A 147 -8.85 -1.92 7.12
N MET A 148 -9.45 -0.75 7.36
CA MET A 148 -9.13 0.11 8.49
C MET A 148 -9.78 -0.39 9.79
N ASN A 149 -9.20 -0.01 10.94
CA ASN A 149 -9.66 -0.42 12.27
C ASN A 149 -9.93 0.80 13.15
N ALA A 150 -11.16 1.29 13.14
CA ALA A 150 -11.57 2.48 13.87
C ALA A 150 -11.40 2.39 15.41
N LYS A 151 -11.19 1.18 15.97
CA LYS A 151 -11.09 1.00 17.43
C LYS A 151 -9.65 0.96 17.97
N ALA A 152 -8.71 0.50 17.17
CA ALA A 152 -7.33 0.28 17.63
C ALA A 152 -6.30 0.45 16.52
N GLY A 153 -6.67 0.99 15.36
CA GLY A 153 -5.78 1.18 14.22
C GLY A 153 -4.81 2.33 14.44
N CYS A 154 -3.54 2.09 14.13
CA CYS A 154 -2.47 3.06 14.30
C CYS A 154 -1.73 3.38 12.99
N ALA A 155 -2.46 3.32 11.89
CA ALA A 155 -2.04 3.76 10.56
C ALA A 155 -3.04 4.78 9.96
N GLY A 156 -3.65 5.62 10.84
CA GLY A 156 -4.53 6.71 10.45
C GLY A 156 -5.91 6.70 11.10
N SER A 157 -6.40 5.58 11.67
CA SER A 157 -7.74 5.53 12.26
C SER A 157 -7.83 6.19 13.64
N VAL A 158 -7.02 5.77 14.61
CA VAL A 158 -6.97 6.34 15.97
C VAL A 158 -5.78 7.28 16.06
N MET A 159 -4.64 6.86 15.57
CA MET A 159 -3.41 7.65 15.43
C MET A 159 -2.62 7.14 14.23
N ASN A 160 -1.54 7.82 13.86
CA ASN A 160 -0.68 7.40 12.76
C ASN A 160 0.77 7.25 13.22
N LEU A 161 1.08 6.09 13.79
CA LEU A 161 2.45 5.78 14.23
C LEU A 161 3.39 5.46 13.06
N LEU A 162 2.85 5.05 11.90
CA LEU A 162 3.66 4.72 10.72
C LEU A 162 4.27 5.96 10.07
N GLN A 163 3.68 7.14 10.31
CA GLN A 163 4.12 8.42 9.75
C GLN A 163 4.30 9.49 10.84
N GLU A 164 4.56 9.08 12.08
CA GLU A 164 4.85 10.01 13.17
C GLU A 164 6.15 10.78 12.90
N PRO A 165 6.11 12.12 12.73
CA PRO A 165 7.28 12.91 12.33
C PRO A 165 8.47 12.82 13.29
N GLY A 166 8.22 12.51 14.56
CA GLY A 166 9.26 12.34 15.58
C GLY A 166 10.05 11.05 15.48
N PHE A 167 9.59 10.09 14.65
CA PHE A 167 10.31 8.83 14.45
C PHE A 167 11.36 8.94 13.36
N ASN A 168 12.43 8.17 13.49
CA ASN A 168 13.54 8.12 12.56
C ASN A 168 13.28 7.23 11.32
N HIS A 169 12.05 6.77 11.13
CA HIS A 169 11.62 6.00 9.96
C HIS A 169 10.16 6.31 9.65
N GLN A 170 9.89 6.60 8.39
CA GLN A 170 8.55 6.86 7.87
C GLN A 170 8.15 5.75 6.90
N VAL A 171 6.89 5.37 6.95
CA VAL A 171 6.35 4.25 6.16
C VAL A 171 5.42 4.77 5.08
N ASP A 172 5.63 4.37 3.84
CA ASP A 172 4.65 4.60 2.77
C ASP A 172 3.44 3.68 2.93
N MET A 173 2.24 4.25 2.86
CA MET A 173 1.00 3.51 3.15
C MET A 173 0.07 3.48 1.95
N VAL A 174 -0.39 2.29 1.60
CA VAL A 174 -1.50 2.06 0.66
C VAL A 174 -2.64 1.40 1.41
N THR A 175 -3.85 1.96 1.30
CA THR A 175 -5.03 1.45 2.02
C THR A 175 -6.13 1.00 1.05
N GLY A 176 -7.01 0.11 1.50
CA GLY A 176 -8.21 -0.29 0.78
C GLY A 176 -8.00 -1.34 -0.31
N ILE A 177 -6.88 -2.07 -0.28
CA ILE A 177 -6.66 -3.19 -1.21
C ILE A 177 -7.49 -4.40 -0.75
N LEU A 178 -8.41 -4.86 -1.58
CA LEU A 178 -9.43 -5.88 -1.27
C LEU A 178 -10.24 -5.54 0.00
N LYS A 179 -10.58 -4.27 0.18
CA LYS A 179 -11.25 -3.73 1.38
C LYS A 179 -12.49 -4.52 1.77
N GLU A 180 -13.36 -4.81 0.82
CA GLU A 180 -14.63 -5.49 1.04
C GLU A 180 -14.39 -6.91 1.56
N GLU A 181 -13.45 -7.66 0.96
CA GLU A 181 -13.12 -9.01 1.38
C GLU A 181 -12.48 -9.03 2.78
N CYS A 182 -11.56 -8.13 3.05
CA CYS A 182 -10.93 -7.98 4.36
C CYS A 182 -11.92 -7.60 5.46
N SER A 183 -12.84 -6.68 5.17
CA SER A 183 -13.89 -6.25 6.11
C SER A 183 -14.91 -7.36 6.38
N ALA A 184 -15.27 -8.12 5.35
CA ALA A 184 -16.21 -9.24 5.47
C ALA A 184 -15.68 -10.32 6.42
N LEU A 185 -14.38 -10.66 6.36
CA LEU A 185 -13.76 -11.61 7.28
C LEU A 185 -14.01 -11.26 8.75
N MET A 186 -13.81 -9.97 9.10
CA MET A 186 -14.03 -9.49 10.46
C MET A 186 -15.51 -9.52 10.85
N THR A 187 -16.37 -9.04 9.96
CA THR A 187 -17.81 -8.97 10.18
C THR A 187 -18.41 -10.37 10.40
N ASP A 188 -18.05 -11.32 9.56
CA ASP A 188 -18.59 -12.69 9.61
C ASP A 188 -18.09 -13.43 10.84
N PHE A 189 -16.82 -13.25 11.20
CA PHE A 189 -16.25 -13.83 12.42
C PHE A 189 -17.00 -13.35 13.66
N PHE A 190 -17.17 -12.04 13.85
CA PHE A 190 -17.88 -11.51 15.02
C PHE A 190 -19.38 -11.80 15.01
N LYS A 191 -20.01 -11.92 13.83
CA LYS A 191 -21.40 -12.43 13.74
C LYS A 191 -21.51 -13.88 14.20
N SER A 192 -20.55 -14.74 13.85
CA SER A 192 -20.54 -16.14 14.25
C SER A 192 -20.39 -16.31 15.77
N LEU A 193 -19.56 -15.47 16.41
CA LEU A 193 -19.39 -15.49 17.87
C LEU A 193 -20.65 -15.06 18.65
N ARG A 194 -21.46 -14.13 18.10
CA ARG A 194 -22.71 -13.69 18.74
C ARG A 194 -23.84 -14.68 18.62
N ARG A 195 -23.72 -15.69 17.76
CA ARG A 195 -24.73 -16.75 17.56
C ARG A 195 -24.47 -18.02 18.38
N ARG A 196 -23.34 -18.06 19.06
CA ARG A 196 -22.96 -19.12 20.02
C ARG A 196 -23.35 -18.69 21.43
#